data_80c91f5ee9d97f1ce82b1f626c16c27a
#
_entry.id   80c91f5ee9d97f1ce82b1f626c16c27a
#
_cell.length_a   1.000
_cell.length_b   1.000
_cell.length_c   1.000
_cell.angle_alpha   90.00
_cell.angle_beta   90.00
_cell.angle_gamma   90.00
#
_symmetry.space_group_name_H-M   'P 1'
#
loop_
_entity.id
_entity.type
_entity.pdbx_description
1 polymer ?
#
loop_
_entity_poly.entity_id
_entity_poly.type
_entity_poly.pdbx_seq_one_letter_code
_entity_poly.pdbx_strand_id
1 'polypeptide(L)'
;MLSYRRENLCHDPIHGYIPFVSNVDLGPEERSERQLIDDPWVQRMRQIHQLQTAWWVFPSAEHTRFQHVVGAMHLGSRLAQQLYPSLAEHHPDCPSAPYVESLLRLAGLLHDVGHGPFGHFFDAHFLARWGLTHETLGAVIIRDRLGDTIRRIRRTPQGELAADETLDPAQVAWLVVRPRSDEEDSVPRWLRHLRSLLSGIYTIDNMDFVLR
;
A
#
# COMPACT_ATOMS: atom_id res chain seq x y z
N MET A 1 -26.73 -10.20 7.36
CA MET A 1 -25.68 -11.00 8.02
C MET A 1 -24.41 -10.76 7.22
N LEU A 2 -23.48 -9.94 7.72
CA LEU A 2 -22.20 -9.70 7.06
C LEU A 2 -21.43 -11.04 7.04
N SER A 3 -21.16 -11.55 5.86
CA SER A 3 -20.45 -12.81 5.70
C SER A 3 -18.94 -12.58 5.86
N TYR A 4 -18.42 -12.78 7.04
CA TYR A 4 -16.96 -12.79 7.31
C TYR A 4 -16.19 -13.89 6.55
N ARG A 5 -16.85 -14.64 5.68
CA ARG A 5 -16.22 -15.74 4.93
C ARG A 5 -15.22 -15.28 3.89
N ARG A 6 -15.34 -14.04 3.38
CA ARG A 6 -14.48 -13.46 2.34
C ARG A 6 -13.35 -12.58 2.89
N GLU A 7 -13.34 -12.34 4.21
CA GLU A 7 -12.36 -11.50 4.88
C GLU A 7 -11.53 -12.31 5.86
N ASN A 8 -10.26 -11.93 5.99
CA ASN A 8 -9.43 -12.28 7.12
C ASN A 8 -9.22 -11.05 7.99
N LEU A 9 -8.98 -11.27 9.27
CA LEU A 9 -8.71 -10.23 10.23
C LEU A 9 -7.29 -10.41 10.78
N CYS A 10 -6.48 -9.36 10.72
CA CYS A 10 -5.21 -9.27 11.41
C CYS A 10 -5.40 -8.38 12.65
N HIS A 11 -5.04 -8.86 13.84
CA HIS A 11 -5.04 -8.02 15.03
C HIS A 11 -3.77 -7.18 15.08
N ASP A 12 -3.96 -5.86 15.14
CA ASP A 12 -2.90 -4.88 15.29
C ASP A 12 -3.09 -4.11 16.62
N PRO A 13 -2.04 -3.89 17.43
CA PRO A 13 -2.19 -3.23 18.73
C PRO A 13 -2.64 -1.77 18.65
N ILE A 14 -2.44 -1.12 17.50
CA ILE A 14 -2.80 0.29 17.27
C ILE A 14 -4.18 0.41 16.62
N HIS A 15 -4.42 -0.37 15.56
CA HIS A 15 -5.60 -0.26 14.71
C HIS A 15 -6.72 -1.25 15.07
N GLY A 16 -6.48 -2.17 16.02
CA GLY A 16 -7.41 -3.25 16.33
C GLY A 16 -7.45 -4.31 15.23
N TYR A 17 -8.64 -4.68 14.78
CA TYR A 17 -8.79 -5.69 13.73
C TYR A 17 -8.77 -5.06 12.33
N ILE A 18 -7.73 -5.37 11.56
CA ILE A 18 -7.55 -4.92 10.18
C ILE A 18 -8.12 -5.98 9.24
N PRO A 19 -9.18 -5.69 8.49
CA PRO A 19 -9.74 -6.60 7.51
C PRO A 19 -8.93 -6.60 6.22
N PHE A 20 -8.84 -7.77 5.57
CA PHE A 20 -8.32 -7.92 4.22
C PHE A 20 -9.00 -9.08 3.50
N VAL A 21 -9.02 -9.03 2.17
CA VAL A 21 -9.71 -10.03 1.33
C VAL A 21 -9.02 -11.38 1.45
N SER A 22 -9.81 -12.42 1.77
CA SER A 22 -9.34 -13.80 1.92
C SER A 22 -9.25 -14.53 0.57
N ASN A 23 -8.67 -15.75 0.59
CA ASN A 23 -8.61 -16.62 -0.58
C ASN A 23 -9.92 -17.39 -0.82
N VAL A 24 -10.99 -17.10 -0.08
CA VAL A 24 -12.25 -17.83 -0.16
C VAL A 24 -13.14 -17.23 -1.24
N ASP A 25 -13.82 -18.07 -2.00
CA ASP A 25 -14.76 -17.69 -3.06
C ASP A 25 -14.17 -16.79 -4.16
N LEU A 26 -12.88 -16.98 -4.49
CA LEU A 26 -12.24 -16.31 -5.60
C LEU A 26 -12.60 -16.97 -6.93
N GLY A 27 -12.76 -16.15 -7.97
CA GLY A 27 -12.80 -16.64 -9.34
C GLY A 27 -11.46 -17.30 -9.75
N PRO A 28 -11.45 -18.10 -10.84
CA PRO A 28 -10.25 -18.85 -11.25
C PRO A 28 -9.05 -17.96 -11.57
N GLU A 29 -9.30 -16.78 -12.06
CA GLU A 29 -8.23 -15.79 -12.39
C GLU A 29 -8.05 -14.70 -11.32
N GLU A 30 -8.89 -14.71 -10.29
CA GLU A 30 -8.89 -13.69 -9.24
C GLU A 30 -7.77 -13.94 -8.22
N ARG A 31 -7.22 -12.86 -7.69
CA ARG A 31 -6.27 -12.86 -6.58
C ARG A 31 -6.83 -12.05 -5.40
N SER A 32 -6.37 -12.39 -4.20
CA SER A 32 -6.75 -11.68 -2.98
C SER A 32 -5.63 -10.80 -2.46
N GLU A 33 -5.97 -9.83 -1.60
CA GLU A 33 -4.97 -9.09 -0.83
C GLU A 33 -4.12 -10.01 0.03
N ARG A 34 -4.70 -11.11 0.55
CA ARG A 34 -3.94 -12.10 1.33
C ARG A 34 -2.78 -12.69 0.53
N GLN A 35 -2.99 -13.05 -0.73
CA GLN A 35 -1.92 -13.60 -1.57
C GLN A 35 -0.79 -12.58 -1.79
N LEU A 36 -1.12 -11.29 -1.87
CA LEU A 36 -0.13 -10.23 -1.97
C LEU A 36 0.60 -10.02 -0.62
N ILE A 37 -0.14 -10.04 0.50
CA ILE A 37 0.46 -9.96 1.85
C ILE A 37 1.40 -11.15 2.10
N ASP A 38 1.03 -12.36 1.63
CA ASP A 38 1.81 -13.59 1.79
C ASP A 38 2.97 -13.70 0.78
N ASP A 39 3.08 -12.78 -0.18
CA ASP A 39 4.19 -12.76 -1.15
C ASP A 39 5.55 -12.56 -0.44
N PRO A 40 6.61 -13.27 -0.85
CA PRO A 40 7.94 -13.15 -0.25
C PRO A 40 8.49 -11.72 -0.21
N TRP A 41 8.17 -10.87 -1.19
CA TRP A 41 8.58 -9.47 -1.19
C TRP A 41 7.95 -8.67 -0.05
N VAL A 42 6.72 -8.98 0.34
CA VAL A 42 6.04 -8.36 1.47
C VAL A 42 6.45 -9.03 2.78
N GLN A 43 6.48 -10.37 2.82
CA GLN A 43 6.81 -11.13 4.03
C GLN A 43 8.23 -10.87 4.56
N ARG A 44 9.21 -10.59 3.69
CA ARG A 44 10.58 -10.27 4.14
C ARG A 44 10.63 -9.02 5.04
N MET A 45 9.65 -8.11 4.94
CA MET A 45 9.58 -6.92 5.79
C MET A 45 9.37 -7.25 7.29
N ARG A 46 8.99 -8.48 7.63
CA ARG A 46 8.99 -8.98 9.01
C ARG A 46 10.38 -9.06 9.63
N GLN A 47 11.42 -9.10 8.79
CA GLN A 47 12.82 -9.16 9.24
C GLN A 47 13.49 -7.79 9.25
N ILE A 48 12.75 -6.72 8.95
CA ILE A 48 13.27 -5.36 8.87
C ILE A 48 12.56 -4.50 9.92
N HIS A 49 13.28 -4.09 10.98
CA HIS A 49 12.76 -3.18 12.00
C HIS A 49 12.51 -1.80 11.40
N GLN A 50 11.39 -1.18 11.78
CA GLN A 50 11.00 0.15 11.28
C GLN A 50 12.02 1.21 11.68
N LEU A 51 12.47 1.18 12.93
CA LEU A 51 13.39 2.16 13.51
C LEU A 51 14.87 1.71 13.41
N GLN A 52 15.23 0.95 12.38
CA GLN A 52 16.60 0.51 12.08
C GLN A 52 17.25 -0.20 13.27
N THR A 53 18.30 0.40 13.89
CA THR A 53 19.03 -0.16 15.03
C THR A 53 18.54 0.34 16.39
N ALA A 54 17.56 1.25 16.41
CA ALA A 54 17.04 1.82 17.66
C ALA A 54 16.43 0.76 18.59
N TRP A 55 15.91 -0.35 18.05
CA TRP A 55 15.37 -1.46 18.85
C TRP A 55 16.40 -2.13 19.77
N TRP A 56 17.71 -1.98 19.50
CA TRP A 56 18.76 -2.45 20.41
C TRP A 56 18.79 -1.69 21.73
N VAL A 57 18.26 -0.47 21.74
CA VAL A 57 18.33 0.44 22.90
C VAL A 57 16.93 0.72 23.47
N PHE A 58 15.93 0.86 22.60
CA PHE A 58 14.59 1.28 22.98
C PHE A 58 13.60 0.10 22.85
N PRO A 59 13.06 -0.43 23.97
CA PRO A 59 12.11 -1.56 23.92
C PRO A 59 10.84 -1.30 23.10
N SER A 60 10.42 -0.04 22.95
CA SER A 60 9.27 0.35 22.14
C SER A 60 9.54 0.32 20.63
N ALA A 61 10.80 0.17 20.22
CA ALA A 61 11.22 0.21 18.81
C ALA A 61 11.25 -1.19 18.13
N GLU A 62 10.63 -2.19 18.72
CA GLU A 62 10.64 -3.58 18.26
C GLU A 62 9.78 -3.87 17.01
N HIS A 63 8.85 -2.96 16.65
CA HIS A 63 7.95 -3.21 15.53
C HIS A 63 8.68 -3.25 14.19
N THR A 64 8.21 -4.14 13.33
CA THR A 64 8.76 -4.36 12.00
C THR A 64 8.08 -3.51 10.94
N ARG A 65 8.72 -3.34 9.79
CA ARG A 65 8.10 -2.70 8.62
C ARG A 65 6.84 -3.44 8.17
N PHE A 66 6.76 -4.74 8.36
CA PHE A 66 5.54 -5.49 8.05
C PHE A 66 4.33 -5.01 8.85
N GLN A 67 4.48 -4.80 10.16
CA GLN A 67 3.39 -4.29 10.99
C GLN A 67 2.97 -2.88 10.55
N HIS A 68 3.95 -2.04 10.26
CA HIS A 68 3.74 -0.68 9.77
C HIS A 68 2.97 -0.66 8.43
N VAL A 69 3.41 -1.41 7.41
CA VAL A 69 2.73 -1.37 6.11
C VAL A 69 1.32 -1.96 6.14
N VAL A 70 1.04 -2.92 7.03
CA VAL A 70 -0.32 -3.42 7.23
C VAL A 70 -1.20 -2.36 7.89
N GLY A 71 -0.67 -1.59 8.86
CA GLY A 71 -1.33 -0.43 9.44
C GLY A 71 -1.57 0.69 8.41
N ALA A 72 -0.56 1.00 7.60
CA ALA A 72 -0.68 1.95 6.50
C ALA A 72 -1.74 1.52 5.46
N MET A 73 -1.79 0.24 5.11
CA MET A 73 -2.87 -0.34 4.28
C MET A 73 -4.25 -0.06 4.87
N HIS A 74 -4.43 -0.25 6.17
CA HIS A 74 -5.70 0.01 6.87
C HIS A 74 -6.08 1.49 6.83
N LEU A 75 -5.13 2.37 7.10
CA LEU A 75 -5.36 3.82 7.01
C LEU A 75 -5.72 4.25 5.59
N GLY A 76 -5.09 3.66 4.57
CA GLY A 76 -5.44 3.86 3.16
C GLY A 76 -6.90 3.53 2.87
N SER A 77 -7.41 2.42 3.40
CA SER A 77 -8.82 2.05 3.31
C SER A 77 -9.75 3.10 3.94
N ARG A 78 -9.43 3.52 5.17
CA ARG A 78 -10.24 4.51 5.90
C ARG A 78 -10.29 5.86 5.20
N LEU A 79 -9.14 6.33 4.69
CA LEU A 79 -9.07 7.58 3.94
C LEU A 79 -9.81 7.49 2.61
N ALA A 80 -9.71 6.37 1.89
CA ALA A 80 -10.48 6.16 0.67
C ALA A 80 -11.97 6.31 0.91
N GLN A 81 -12.51 5.69 1.95
CA GLN A 81 -13.93 5.76 2.30
C GLN A 81 -14.40 7.18 2.62
N GLN A 82 -13.57 7.96 3.30
CA GLN A 82 -13.90 9.35 3.65
C GLN A 82 -13.80 10.32 2.47
N LEU A 83 -12.80 10.14 1.61
CA LEU A 83 -12.48 11.09 0.55
C LEU A 83 -13.22 10.79 -0.76
N TYR A 84 -13.61 9.54 -0.99
CA TYR A 84 -14.20 9.10 -2.24
C TYR A 84 -15.45 9.92 -2.65
N PRO A 85 -16.43 10.23 -1.79
CA PRO A 85 -17.61 11.00 -2.19
C PRO A 85 -17.23 12.35 -2.81
N SER A 86 -16.31 13.09 -2.18
CA SER A 86 -15.83 14.36 -2.70
C SER A 86 -14.97 14.21 -3.96
N LEU A 87 -14.15 13.17 -4.01
CA LEU A 87 -13.32 12.88 -5.18
C LEU A 87 -14.17 12.60 -6.41
N ALA A 88 -15.20 11.74 -6.29
CA ALA A 88 -16.11 11.39 -7.37
C ALA A 88 -16.98 12.57 -7.82
N GLU A 89 -17.39 13.45 -6.90
CA GLU A 89 -18.14 14.66 -7.21
C GLU A 89 -17.33 15.63 -8.09
N HIS A 90 -16.02 15.78 -7.81
CA HIS A 90 -15.17 16.73 -8.52
C HIS A 90 -14.46 16.12 -9.74
N HIS A 91 -14.45 14.80 -9.87
CA HIS A 91 -13.80 14.07 -10.94
C HIS A 91 -14.72 13.00 -11.53
N PRO A 92 -15.53 13.32 -12.54
CA PRO A 92 -16.45 12.37 -13.18
C PRO A 92 -15.75 11.16 -13.83
N ASP A 93 -14.45 11.27 -14.10
CA ASP A 93 -13.57 10.20 -14.62
C ASP A 93 -12.94 9.36 -13.53
N CYS A 94 -13.30 9.59 -12.25
CA CYS A 94 -12.81 8.80 -11.12
C CYS A 94 -13.38 7.39 -11.18
N PRO A 95 -12.56 6.33 -11.01
CA PRO A 95 -13.04 4.96 -10.93
C PRO A 95 -13.97 4.71 -9.73
N SER A 96 -14.48 3.50 -9.63
CA SER A 96 -15.36 3.09 -8.51
C SER A 96 -14.69 3.24 -7.14
N ALA A 97 -15.51 3.35 -6.09
CA ALA A 97 -15.01 3.42 -4.70
C ALA A 97 -14.11 2.22 -4.34
N PRO A 98 -14.46 0.96 -4.69
CA PRO A 98 -13.57 -0.17 -4.45
C PRO A 98 -12.23 -0.08 -5.20
N TYR A 99 -12.22 0.50 -6.41
CA TYR A 99 -10.96 0.72 -7.12
C TYR A 99 -10.04 1.68 -6.38
N VAL A 100 -10.56 2.85 -5.99
CA VAL A 100 -9.79 3.87 -5.26
C VAL A 100 -9.33 3.33 -3.90
N GLU A 101 -10.19 2.58 -3.21
CA GLU A 101 -9.83 1.92 -1.95
C GLU A 101 -8.70 0.91 -2.17
N SER A 102 -8.82 -0.01 -3.15
CA SER A 102 -7.76 -0.96 -3.48
C SER A 102 -6.43 -0.24 -3.76
N LEU A 103 -6.48 0.82 -4.55
CA LEU A 103 -5.28 1.59 -4.92
C LEU A 103 -4.57 2.16 -3.69
N LEU A 104 -5.29 2.81 -2.78
CA LEU A 104 -4.71 3.37 -1.55
C LEU A 104 -4.26 2.29 -0.56
N ARG A 105 -5.01 1.19 -0.44
CA ARG A 105 -4.63 0.03 0.37
C ARG A 105 -3.30 -0.57 -0.13
N LEU A 106 -3.19 -0.80 -1.43
CA LEU A 106 -1.98 -1.36 -2.04
C LEU A 106 -0.80 -0.38 -1.97
N ALA A 107 -1.04 0.91 -2.18
CA ALA A 107 0.00 1.92 -2.01
C ALA A 107 0.51 1.94 -0.54
N GLY A 108 -0.37 1.89 0.45
CA GLY A 108 0.00 1.79 1.87
C GLY A 108 0.75 0.49 2.20
N LEU A 109 0.33 -0.67 1.64
CA LEU A 109 1.00 -1.95 1.86
C LEU A 109 2.40 -2.02 1.23
N LEU A 110 2.59 -1.36 0.08
CA LEU A 110 3.77 -1.56 -0.77
C LEU A 110 4.76 -0.39 -0.78
N HIS A 111 4.46 0.74 -0.08
CA HIS A 111 5.32 1.92 -0.13
C HIS A 111 6.76 1.63 0.34
N ASP A 112 6.92 0.73 1.30
CA ASP A 112 8.20 0.34 1.90
C ASP A 112 8.81 -0.94 1.30
N VAL A 113 8.17 -1.55 0.27
CA VAL A 113 8.59 -2.84 -0.29
C VAL A 113 10.00 -2.82 -0.88
N GLY A 114 10.54 -1.67 -1.20
CA GLY A 114 11.91 -1.52 -1.72
C GLY A 114 13.00 -1.42 -0.65
N HIS A 115 12.66 -1.27 0.63
CA HIS A 115 13.67 -1.21 1.68
C HIS A 115 14.45 -2.50 1.85
N GLY A 116 15.75 -2.37 2.04
CA GLY A 116 16.66 -3.44 2.44
C GLY A 116 16.85 -3.53 3.97
N PRO A 117 17.74 -4.42 4.43
CA PRO A 117 18.14 -4.49 5.84
C PRO A 117 18.59 -3.13 6.35
N PHE A 118 18.22 -2.78 7.57
CA PHE A 118 18.53 -1.49 8.21
C PHE A 118 17.88 -0.25 7.52
N GLY A 119 16.84 -0.45 6.70
CA GLY A 119 16.02 0.63 6.13
C GLY A 119 16.84 1.71 5.40
N HIS A 120 16.67 2.98 5.76
CA HIS A 120 17.33 4.11 5.11
C HIS A 120 18.88 4.07 5.16
N PHE A 121 19.46 3.35 6.13
CA PHE A 121 20.90 3.14 6.14
C PHE A 121 21.35 2.32 4.93
N PHE A 122 20.60 1.29 4.56
CA PHE A 122 20.85 0.52 3.34
C PHE A 122 20.69 1.38 2.08
N ASP A 123 19.67 2.24 2.05
CA ASP A 123 19.47 3.17 0.92
C ASP A 123 20.70 4.06 0.73
N ALA A 124 21.17 4.73 1.80
CA ALA A 124 22.27 5.68 1.75
C ALA A 124 23.62 5.04 1.38
N HIS A 125 23.89 3.82 1.86
CA HIS A 125 25.20 3.18 1.73
C HIS A 125 25.28 2.14 0.62
N PHE A 126 24.15 1.57 0.19
CA PHE A 126 24.10 0.54 -0.84
C PHE A 126 23.36 1.02 -2.09
N LEU A 127 22.08 1.39 -2.00
CA LEU A 127 21.27 1.75 -3.17
C LEU A 127 21.76 3.02 -3.86
N ALA A 128 22.25 3.99 -3.11
CA ALA A 128 22.78 5.25 -3.66
C ALA A 128 23.92 5.03 -4.67
N ARG A 129 24.71 3.96 -4.54
CA ARG A 129 25.76 3.59 -5.49
C ARG A 129 25.24 3.28 -6.89
N TRP A 130 23.96 2.90 -6.99
CA TRP A 130 23.28 2.56 -8.23
C TRP A 130 22.31 3.65 -8.67
N GLY A 131 22.30 4.81 -7.98
CA GLY A 131 21.33 5.89 -8.22
C GLY A 131 19.89 5.51 -7.86
N LEU A 132 19.71 4.51 -6.99
CA LEU A 132 18.40 4.01 -6.57
C LEU A 132 18.04 4.51 -5.18
N THR A 133 16.73 4.64 -4.95
CA THR A 133 16.11 4.78 -3.62
C THR A 133 15.21 3.57 -3.36
N HIS A 134 14.80 3.35 -2.10
CA HIS A 134 13.80 2.31 -1.80
C HIS A 134 12.49 2.55 -2.56
N GLU A 135 12.08 3.80 -2.79
CA GLU A 135 10.89 4.13 -3.57
C GLU A 135 11.02 3.69 -5.03
N THR A 136 12.15 4.03 -5.68
CA THR A 136 12.38 3.63 -7.08
C THR A 136 12.53 2.11 -7.25
N LEU A 137 13.19 1.44 -6.31
CA LEU A 137 13.28 -0.01 -6.28
C LEU A 137 11.91 -0.64 -5.97
N GLY A 138 11.16 -0.06 -5.03
CA GLY A 138 9.78 -0.46 -4.73
C GLY A 138 8.88 -0.39 -5.96
N ALA A 139 8.97 0.68 -6.75
CA ALA A 139 8.21 0.83 -7.99
C ALA A 139 8.53 -0.27 -9.02
N VAL A 140 9.79 -0.70 -9.13
CA VAL A 140 10.18 -1.83 -9.98
C VAL A 140 9.57 -3.14 -9.45
N ILE A 141 9.66 -3.40 -8.14
CA ILE A 141 9.07 -4.59 -7.52
C ILE A 141 7.56 -4.62 -7.75
N ILE A 142 6.86 -3.50 -7.52
CA ILE A 142 5.40 -3.38 -7.71
C ILE A 142 5.01 -3.72 -9.15
N ARG A 143 5.69 -3.15 -10.14
CA ARG A 143 5.33 -3.35 -11.56
C ARG A 143 5.72 -4.72 -12.09
N ASP A 144 6.95 -5.17 -11.80
CA ASP A 144 7.56 -6.29 -12.49
C ASP A 144 7.39 -7.63 -11.73
N ARG A 145 7.24 -7.59 -10.41
CA ARG A 145 7.11 -8.80 -9.57
C ARG A 145 5.70 -9.01 -9.04
N LEU A 146 5.04 -7.95 -8.61
CA LEU A 146 3.70 -8.01 -8.00
C LEU A 146 2.59 -7.61 -8.98
N GLY A 147 2.95 -7.08 -10.16
CA GLY A 147 2.01 -6.50 -11.10
C GLY A 147 0.93 -7.47 -11.58
N ASP A 148 1.27 -8.73 -11.83
CA ASP A 148 0.28 -9.74 -12.24
C ASP A 148 -0.75 -10.01 -11.13
N THR A 149 -0.28 -10.16 -9.89
CA THR A 149 -1.17 -10.34 -8.73
C THR A 149 -2.06 -9.11 -8.52
N ILE A 150 -1.51 -7.90 -8.64
CA ILE A 150 -2.27 -6.65 -8.47
C ILE A 150 -3.40 -6.55 -9.49
N ARG A 151 -3.13 -6.81 -10.78
CA ARG A 151 -4.16 -6.74 -11.85
C ARG A 151 -5.34 -7.70 -11.63
N ARG A 152 -5.11 -8.79 -10.90
CA ARG A 152 -6.11 -9.83 -10.64
C ARG A 152 -6.87 -9.62 -9.34
N ILE A 153 -6.58 -8.59 -8.55
CA ILE A 153 -7.36 -8.22 -7.37
C ILE A 153 -8.65 -7.53 -7.87
N ARG A 154 -9.79 -8.08 -7.46
CA ARG A 154 -11.13 -7.61 -7.88
C ARG A 154 -11.96 -7.09 -6.72
N ARG A 155 -11.46 -7.22 -5.47
CA ARG A 155 -12.25 -6.96 -4.25
C ARG A 155 -11.46 -6.21 -3.21
N THR A 156 -12.19 -5.42 -2.43
CA THR A 156 -11.77 -4.85 -1.16
C THR A 156 -12.67 -5.36 -0.04
N PRO A 157 -12.37 -5.11 1.23
CA PRO A 157 -13.31 -5.37 2.32
C PRO A 157 -14.65 -4.62 2.17
N GLN A 158 -14.69 -3.53 1.42
CA GLN A 158 -15.90 -2.71 1.24
C GLN A 158 -16.71 -3.08 -0.02
N GLY A 159 -16.14 -3.79 -0.97
CA GLY A 159 -16.87 -4.14 -2.19
C GLY A 159 -16.02 -4.71 -3.32
N GLU A 160 -16.63 -4.89 -4.46
CA GLU A 160 -16.01 -5.42 -5.68
C GLU A 160 -15.80 -4.28 -6.69
N LEU A 161 -14.69 -4.36 -7.45
CA LEU A 161 -14.42 -3.45 -8.56
C LEU A 161 -15.49 -3.61 -9.65
N ALA A 162 -15.78 -2.56 -10.40
CA ALA A 162 -16.64 -2.66 -11.57
C ALA A 162 -16.09 -3.69 -12.59
N ALA A 163 -16.96 -4.28 -13.40
CA ALA A 163 -16.61 -5.41 -14.26
C ALA A 163 -15.49 -5.06 -15.29
N ASP A 164 -15.47 -3.83 -15.76
CA ASP A 164 -14.54 -3.26 -16.72
C ASP A 164 -13.27 -2.67 -16.10
N GLU A 165 -13.22 -2.57 -14.76
CA GLU A 165 -12.04 -2.05 -14.06
C GLU A 165 -10.97 -3.12 -13.86
N THR A 166 -9.73 -2.73 -13.98
CA THR A 166 -8.55 -3.54 -13.66
C THR A 166 -7.52 -2.66 -12.96
N LEU A 167 -7.05 -3.06 -11.78
CA LEU A 167 -6.03 -2.30 -11.07
C LEU A 167 -4.75 -2.20 -11.88
N ASP A 168 -4.24 -0.98 -11.97
CA ASP A 168 -3.00 -0.70 -12.67
C ASP A 168 -1.81 -0.62 -11.69
N PRO A 169 -0.85 -1.58 -11.75
CA PRO A 169 0.35 -1.53 -10.92
C PRO A 169 1.19 -0.25 -11.14
N ALA A 170 1.07 0.37 -12.31
CA ALA A 170 1.78 1.63 -12.57
C ALA A 170 1.20 2.77 -11.73
N GLN A 171 -0.11 2.81 -11.48
CA GLN A 171 -0.73 3.80 -10.61
C GLN A 171 -0.32 3.59 -9.13
N VAL A 172 -0.24 2.34 -8.67
CA VAL A 172 0.26 2.02 -7.32
C VAL A 172 1.72 2.49 -7.19
N ALA A 173 2.57 2.15 -8.14
CA ALA A 173 3.98 2.55 -8.16
C ALA A 173 4.14 4.08 -8.22
N TRP A 174 3.29 4.75 -9.01
CA TRP A 174 3.30 6.21 -9.13
C TRP A 174 2.95 6.91 -7.81
N LEU A 175 2.02 6.38 -7.04
CA LEU A 175 1.68 6.92 -5.71
C LEU A 175 2.84 6.77 -4.71
N VAL A 176 3.61 5.69 -4.82
CA VAL A 176 4.72 5.38 -3.89
C VAL A 176 5.97 6.22 -4.17
N VAL A 177 6.28 6.50 -5.44
CA VAL A 177 7.49 7.24 -5.83
C VAL A 177 7.29 8.74 -5.62
N ARG A 178 8.29 9.43 -5.07
CA ARG A 178 8.26 10.89 -4.95
C ARG A 178 8.15 11.58 -6.32
N PRO A 179 7.32 12.64 -6.43
CA PRO A 179 7.09 13.31 -7.69
C PRO A 179 8.37 13.89 -8.29
N ARG A 180 8.50 13.73 -9.61
CA ARG A 180 9.37 14.56 -10.44
C ARG A 180 8.46 15.54 -11.17
N SER A 181 8.90 16.78 -11.32
CA SER A 181 8.09 17.90 -11.81
C SER A 181 7.54 17.74 -13.23
N ASP A 182 8.05 16.81 -14.00
CA ASP A 182 7.73 16.56 -15.41
C ASP A 182 6.75 15.38 -15.64
N GLU A 183 6.44 14.60 -14.60
CA GLU A 183 5.57 13.42 -14.70
C GLU A 183 4.10 13.66 -14.29
N GLU A 184 3.80 14.83 -13.71
CA GLU A 184 2.46 15.10 -13.16
C GLU A 184 1.35 15.21 -14.21
N ASP A 185 1.66 15.64 -15.42
CA ASP A 185 0.65 15.80 -16.48
C ASP A 185 0.27 14.50 -17.20
N SER A 186 1.00 13.40 -16.95
CA SER A 186 0.77 12.11 -17.60
C SER A 186 -0.31 11.25 -16.94
N VAL A 187 -0.82 11.64 -15.77
CA VAL A 187 -1.79 10.85 -15.00
C VAL A 187 -3.10 11.58 -14.79
N PRO A 188 -4.24 10.87 -14.59
CA PRO A 188 -5.54 11.47 -14.34
C PRO A 188 -5.54 12.42 -13.13
N ARG A 189 -6.35 13.46 -13.18
CA ARG A 189 -6.41 14.47 -12.12
C ARG A 189 -6.83 13.89 -10.77
N TRP A 190 -7.79 12.97 -10.75
CA TRP A 190 -8.22 12.31 -9.52
C TRP A 190 -7.06 11.56 -8.83
N LEU A 191 -6.17 10.90 -9.61
CA LEU A 191 -5.02 10.19 -9.06
C LEU A 191 -3.99 11.14 -8.46
N ARG A 192 -3.77 12.31 -9.10
CA ARG A 192 -2.87 13.35 -8.58
C ARG A 192 -3.31 13.87 -7.20
N HIS A 193 -4.61 14.00 -6.98
CA HIS A 193 -5.14 14.44 -5.67
C HIS A 193 -4.86 13.40 -4.56
N LEU A 194 -4.86 12.10 -4.89
CA LEU A 194 -4.54 11.05 -3.93
C LEU A 194 -3.06 11.03 -3.52
N ARG A 195 -2.18 11.59 -4.33
CA ARG A 195 -0.73 11.57 -4.06
C ARG A 195 -0.35 12.25 -2.75
N SER A 196 -1.05 13.30 -2.36
CA SER A 196 -0.82 14.01 -1.09
C SER A 196 -0.99 13.10 0.14
N LEU A 197 -1.70 11.98 -0.02
CA LEU A 197 -1.87 10.97 1.04
C LEU A 197 -0.63 10.08 1.23
N LEU A 198 0.27 10.04 0.26
CA LEU A 198 1.53 9.27 0.28
C LEU A 198 2.78 10.17 0.31
N SER A 199 2.64 11.44 -0.06
CA SER A 199 3.78 12.37 -0.15
C SER A 199 3.41 13.71 0.47
N GLY A 200 3.97 14.04 1.62
CA GLY A 200 3.68 15.26 2.37
C GLY A 200 3.89 15.10 3.86
N ILE A 201 3.29 16.01 4.66
CA ILE A 201 3.40 15.99 6.12
C ILE A 201 2.39 15.01 6.74
N TYR A 202 1.15 15.02 6.24
CA TYR A 202 0.04 14.19 6.75
C TYR A 202 -0.20 13.02 5.80
N THR A 203 0.74 12.09 5.75
CA THR A 203 0.65 10.90 4.90
C THR A 203 0.13 9.68 5.68
N ILE A 204 -0.36 8.69 4.95
CA ILE A 204 -0.73 7.38 5.48
C ILE A 204 0.45 6.77 6.27
N ASP A 205 1.66 6.88 5.72
CA ASP A 205 2.91 6.45 6.33
C ASP A 205 3.14 7.17 7.66
N ASN A 206 3.19 8.51 7.65
CA ASN A 206 3.45 9.29 8.87
C ASN A 206 2.38 9.09 9.95
N MET A 207 1.10 8.91 9.57
CA MET A 207 0.03 8.66 10.53
C MET A 207 0.24 7.33 11.26
N ASP A 208 0.55 6.24 10.56
CA ASP A 208 0.84 4.96 11.22
C ASP A 208 2.12 5.03 12.04
N PHE A 209 3.18 5.65 11.48
CA PHE A 209 4.46 5.82 12.17
C PHE A 209 4.34 6.55 13.51
N VAL A 210 3.57 7.64 13.58
CA VAL A 210 3.39 8.42 14.81
C VAL A 210 2.54 7.68 15.86
N LEU A 211 1.64 6.81 15.43
CA LEU A 211 0.79 6.03 16.33
C LEU A 211 1.52 4.83 16.95
N ARG A 212 2.62 4.36 16.34
CA ARG A 212 3.41 3.20 16.80
C ARG A 212 4.53 3.59 17.75
#